data_994392c1ebf99b3502cf5feddbedfac7
#
_entry.id   994392c1ebf99b3502cf5feddbedfac7
#
_cell.length_a   1.000
_cell.length_b   1.000
_cell.length_c   1.000
_cell.angle_alpha   90.00
_cell.angle_beta   90.00
_cell.angle_gamma   90.00
#
_symmetry.space_group_name_H-M   'P 1'
#
loop_
_entity.id
_entity.type
_entity.pdbx_description
1 polymer ?
#
loop_
_entity_poly.entity_id
_entity_poly.type
_entity_poly.pdbx_seq_one_letter_code
_entity_poly.pdbx_strand_id
1 'polypeptide(L)'
;MAKMVLNFPLHHQMFDGVKDCVFTNGCFDIFHRGHVSLLEFCWNQKNQHHQSVVVGVNTDRSIQELKGNNRPILSLEDRIGVLKAIKWIDCIVTFDTKSVFPLI
;
A
#
# COMPACT_ATOMS: atom_id res chain seq x y z
N MET A 1 2.33 -3.35 -17.38
CA MET A 1 1.51 -2.15 -17.15
C MET A 1 1.98 -1.47 -15.87
N ALA A 2 2.15 -0.16 -15.91
CA ALA A 2 2.59 0.59 -14.75
C ALA A 2 1.48 0.64 -13.70
N LYS A 3 1.86 0.47 -12.43
CA LYS A 3 0.93 0.59 -11.31
C LYS A 3 0.76 2.04 -10.93
N MET A 4 -0.44 2.37 -10.46
CA MET A 4 -0.71 3.70 -9.97
C MET A 4 -0.14 3.85 -8.55
N VAL A 5 0.55 4.96 -8.29
CA VAL A 5 1.03 5.32 -6.96
C VAL A 5 0.43 6.65 -6.58
N LEU A 6 -0.32 6.68 -5.48
CA LEU A 6 -1.03 7.86 -5.03
C LEU A 6 -0.57 8.24 -3.63
N ASN A 7 -0.59 9.53 -3.32
CA ASN A 7 -0.27 10.04 -1.98
C ASN A 7 -1.54 10.50 -1.29
N PHE A 8 -1.73 10.08 -0.04
CA PHE A 8 -2.82 10.57 0.77
C PHE A 8 -2.43 11.89 1.46
N PRO A 9 -3.34 12.86 1.53
CA PRO A 9 -4.74 12.82 1.13
C PRO A 9 -4.90 12.81 -0.39
N LEU A 10 -5.79 11.96 -0.87
CA LEU A 10 -6.06 11.84 -2.29
C LEU A 10 -6.98 12.96 -2.76
N HIS A 11 -6.76 13.39 -3.99
CA HIS A 11 -7.75 14.22 -4.66
C HIS A 11 -9.02 13.40 -4.83
N HIS A 12 -10.18 14.03 -4.61
CA HIS A 12 -11.46 13.32 -4.62
C HIS A 12 -11.69 12.52 -5.91
N GLN A 13 -11.34 13.10 -7.05
CA GLN A 13 -11.52 12.43 -8.33
C GLN A 13 -10.63 11.21 -8.51
N MET A 14 -9.42 11.27 -7.93
CA MET A 14 -8.50 10.13 -7.99
C MET A 14 -8.99 8.98 -7.13
N PHE A 15 -9.60 9.29 -6.00
CA PHE A 15 -10.14 8.29 -5.11
C PHE A 15 -11.28 7.50 -5.74
N ASP A 16 -12.11 8.17 -6.55
CA ASP A 16 -13.23 7.51 -7.21
C ASP A 16 -12.78 6.37 -8.12
N GLY A 17 -11.55 6.42 -8.63
CA GLY A 17 -11.02 5.37 -9.49
C GLY A 17 -10.65 4.10 -8.78
N VAL A 18 -10.67 4.07 -7.43
CA VAL A 18 -10.31 2.88 -6.63
C VAL A 18 -11.48 2.38 -5.79
N LYS A 19 -12.70 2.70 -6.18
CA LYS A 19 -13.89 2.16 -5.55
C LYS A 19 -13.93 0.64 -5.69
N ASP A 20 -14.59 0.00 -4.73
CA ASP A 20 -14.78 -1.45 -4.74
C ASP A 20 -13.43 -2.17 -4.82
N CYS A 21 -12.50 -1.77 -3.99
CA CYS A 21 -11.18 -2.37 -3.95
C CYS A 21 -11.05 -3.34 -2.78
N VAL A 22 -10.08 -4.24 -2.90
CA VAL A 22 -9.57 -5.01 -1.77
C VAL A 22 -8.39 -4.22 -1.22
N PHE A 23 -8.46 -3.81 0.04
CA PHE A 23 -7.47 -2.92 0.64
C PHE A 23 -6.70 -3.63 1.74
N THR A 24 -5.39 -3.45 1.74
CA THR A 24 -4.52 -3.82 2.86
C THR A 24 -3.48 -2.72 3.05
N ASN A 25 -2.91 -2.65 4.25
CA ASN A 25 -1.91 -1.62 4.54
C ASN A 25 -0.80 -2.20 5.40
N GLY A 26 0.34 -1.52 5.39
CA GLY A 26 1.48 -1.90 6.21
C GLY A 26 2.68 -1.02 5.95
N CYS A 27 3.74 -1.29 6.68
CA CYS A 27 5.02 -0.62 6.48
C CYS A 27 5.79 -1.24 5.31
N PHE A 28 5.69 -2.54 5.14
CA PHE A 28 6.41 -3.30 4.10
C PHE A 28 7.90 -2.96 4.08
N ASP A 29 8.49 -2.93 5.28
CA ASP A 29 9.87 -2.47 5.41
C ASP A 29 10.84 -3.48 4.80
N ILE A 30 10.86 -4.70 5.33
CA ILE A 30 11.64 -5.77 4.72
C ILE A 30 10.66 -6.77 4.15
N PHE A 31 10.53 -6.75 2.81
CA PHE A 31 9.55 -7.58 2.13
C PHE A 31 9.95 -9.05 2.24
N HIS A 32 9.02 -9.91 2.64
CA HIS A 32 9.29 -11.32 2.82
C HIS A 32 8.06 -12.15 2.45
N ARG A 33 8.20 -13.47 2.60
CA ARG A 33 7.16 -14.43 2.17
C ARG A 33 5.81 -14.16 2.83
N GLY A 34 5.79 -13.69 4.08
CA GLY A 34 4.53 -13.33 4.74
C GLY A 34 3.79 -12.23 4.00
N HIS A 35 4.51 -11.22 3.51
CA HIS A 35 3.93 -10.16 2.70
C HIS A 35 3.40 -10.71 1.37
N VAL A 36 4.15 -11.62 0.74
CA VAL A 36 3.71 -12.25 -0.50
C VAL A 36 2.40 -13.00 -0.29
N SER A 37 2.31 -13.78 0.78
CA SER A 37 1.10 -14.53 1.12
C SER A 37 -0.09 -13.61 1.36
N LEU A 38 0.11 -12.49 2.04
CA LEU A 38 -0.94 -11.51 2.28
C LEU A 38 -1.47 -10.95 0.97
N LEU A 39 -0.58 -10.56 0.07
CA LEU A 39 -0.96 -9.95 -1.19
C LEU A 39 -1.64 -10.94 -2.13
N GLU A 40 -1.19 -12.19 -2.14
CA GLU A 40 -1.87 -13.23 -2.87
C GLU A 40 -3.29 -13.46 -2.32
N PHE A 41 -3.43 -13.47 -1.00
CA PHE A 41 -4.73 -13.58 -0.35
C PHE A 41 -5.65 -12.44 -0.80
N CYS A 42 -5.15 -11.21 -0.80
CA CYS A 42 -5.94 -10.05 -1.24
C CYS A 42 -6.38 -10.21 -2.70
N TRP A 43 -5.50 -10.67 -3.56
CA TRP A 43 -5.83 -10.90 -4.96
C TRP A 43 -6.94 -11.94 -5.09
N ASN A 44 -6.89 -13.00 -4.30
CA ASN A 44 -7.88 -14.08 -4.34
C ASN A 44 -9.24 -13.67 -3.76
N GLN A 45 -9.31 -12.55 -3.02
CA GLN A 45 -10.55 -12.00 -2.51
C GLN A 45 -11.31 -11.17 -3.55
N LYS A 46 -10.70 -10.88 -4.68
CA LYS A 46 -11.37 -10.13 -5.74
C LYS A 46 -12.52 -10.94 -6.30
N ASN A 47 -13.70 -10.34 -6.34
CA ASN A 47 -14.91 -11.01 -6.84
C ASN A 47 -15.07 -10.86 -8.34
N GLN A 48 -14.44 -9.85 -8.93
CA GLN A 48 -14.61 -9.52 -10.35
C GLN A 48 -13.30 -8.94 -10.89
N HIS A 49 -13.15 -9.00 -12.22
CA HIS A 49 -11.93 -8.55 -12.88
C HIS A 49 -11.62 -7.06 -12.70
N HIS A 50 -12.64 -6.25 -12.45
CA HIS A 50 -12.46 -4.80 -12.31
C HIS A 50 -12.31 -4.33 -10.87
N GLN A 51 -12.29 -5.24 -9.91
CA GLN A 51 -11.83 -4.87 -8.57
C GLN A 51 -10.31 -4.72 -8.58
N SER A 52 -9.83 -3.79 -7.77
CA SER A 52 -8.39 -3.53 -7.63
C SER A 52 -7.90 -3.93 -6.26
N VAL A 53 -6.67 -4.43 -6.20
CA VAL A 53 -5.96 -4.60 -4.92
C VAL A 53 -5.19 -3.32 -4.67
N VAL A 54 -5.54 -2.64 -3.59
CA VAL A 54 -4.94 -1.37 -3.18
C VAL A 54 -4.13 -1.59 -1.91
N VAL A 55 -2.88 -1.17 -1.94
CA VAL A 55 -1.96 -1.32 -0.80
C VAL A 55 -1.61 0.05 -0.24
N GLY A 56 -1.93 0.26 1.03
CA GLY A 56 -1.53 1.45 1.76
C GLY A 56 -0.15 1.26 2.38
N VAL A 57 0.76 2.21 2.18
CA VAL A 57 2.14 2.12 2.65
C VAL A 57 2.47 3.33 3.49
N ASN A 58 2.98 3.09 4.70
CA ASN A 58 3.40 4.16 5.59
C ASN A 58 4.63 4.88 5.05
N THR A 59 4.62 6.22 5.14
CA THR A 59 5.83 7.02 4.89
C THR A 59 6.89 6.74 5.95
N ASP A 60 8.13 7.13 5.67
CA ASP A 60 9.22 6.96 6.62
C ASP A 60 8.92 7.65 7.95
N ARG A 61 8.39 8.86 7.90
CA ARG A 61 8.05 9.61 9.10
C ARG A 61 6.99 8.90 9.93
N SER A 62 5.94 8.38 9.32
CA SER A 62 4.87 7.69 10.04
C SER A 62 5.38 6.40 10.69
N ILE A 63 6.31 5.71 10.03
CA ILE A 63 6.93 4.51 10.62
C ILE A 63 7.78 4.88 11.82
N GLN A 64 8.56 5.97 11.73
CA GLN A 64 9.36 6.45 12.85
C GLN A 64 8.47 6.76 14.07
N GLU A 65 7.33 7.38 13.85
CA GLU A 65 6.40 7.68 14.93
C GLU A 65 5.80 6.42 15.56
N LEU A 66 5.62 5.36 14.78
CA LEU A 66 5.05 4.10 15.27
C LEU A 66 6.09 3.18 15.91
N LYS A 67 7.28 3.10 15.33
CA LYS A 67 8.26 2.07 15.64
C LYS A 67 9.60 2.59 16.14
N GLY A 68 9.78 3.92 16.19
CA GLY A 68 11.01 4.54 16.66
C GLY A 68 11.94 4.95 15.53
N ASN A 69 12.98 5.69 15.89
CA ASN A 69 13.86 6.36 14.94
C ASN A 69 14.75 5.40 14.13
N ASN A 70 14.86 4.14 14.55
CA ASN A 70 15.65 3.14 13.85
C ASN A 70 14.88 2.50 12.69
N ARG A 71 13.64 2.92 12.45
CA ARG A 71 12.78 2.41 11.39
C ARG A 71 12.30 3.54 10.52
N PRO A 72 12.04 3.30 9.23
CA PRO A 72 12.21 2.03 8.52
C PRO A 72 13.68 1.74 8.20
N ILE A 73 13.99 0.51 7.87
CA ILE A 73 15.31 0.13 7.37
C ILE A 73 15.44 0.51 5.90
N LEU A 74 14.36 0.29 5.13
CA LEU A 74 14.30 0.67 3.73
C LEU A 74 13.48 1.96 3.58
N SER A 75 13.96 2.87 2.74
CA SER A 75 13.24 4.11 2.44
C SER A 75 11.91 3.81 1.75
N LEU A 76 10.99 4.77 1.78
CA LEU A 76 9.71 4.66 1.08
C LEU A 76 9.94 4.37 -0.41
N GLU A 77 10.89 5.04 -1.03
CA GLU A 77 11.20 4.83 -2.44
C GLU A 77 11.58 3.37 -2.71
N ASP A 78 12.44 2.79 -1.87
CA ASP A 78 12.85 1.40 -2.03
C ASP A 78 11.68 0.44 -1.78
N ARG A 79 10.87 0.72 -0.77
CA ARG A 79 9.71 -0.14 -0.47
C ARG A 79 8.70 -0.11 -1.61
N ILE A 80 8.41 1.06 -2.16
CA ILE A 80 7.51 1.20 -3.31
C ILE A 80 8.11 0.46 -4.51
N GLY A 81 9.42 0.57 -4.74
CA GLY A 81 10.07 -0.13 -5.84
C GLY A 81 9.83 -1.63 -5.81
N VAL A 82 9.93 -2.23 -4.62
CA VAL A 82 9.65 -3.66 -4.45
C VAL A 82 8.18 -3.96 -4.71
N LEU A 83 7.27 -3.16 -4.14
CA LEU A 83 5.83 -3.40 -4.27
C LEU A 83 5.36 -3.27 -5.72
N LYS A 84 5.97 -2.37 -6.49
CA LYS A 84 5.64 -2.22 -7.91
C LYS A 84 5.88 -3.49 -8.72
N ALA A 85 6.79 -4.34 -8.28
CA ALA A 85 7.14 -5.58 -8.97
C ALA A 85 6.18 -6.72 -8.64
N ILE A 86 5.27 -6.54 -7.69
CA ILE A 86 4.37 -7.61 -7.25
C ILE A 86 3.12 -7.61 -8.12
N LYS A 87 2.88 -8.70 -8.80
CA LYS A 87 1.80 -8.81 -9.79
C LYS A 87 0.40 -8.68 -9.19
N TRP A 88 0.25 -8.92 -7.89
CA TRP A 88 -1.06 -8.89 -7.22
C TRP A 88 -1.48 -7.51 -6.73
N ILE A 89 -0.66 -6.50 -6.95
CA ILE A 89 -0.95 -5.13 -6.52
C ILE A 89 -1.35 -4.30 -7.75
N ASP A 90 -2.49 -3.63 -7.66
CA ASP A 90 -2.95 -2.74 -8.73
C ASP A 90 -2.64 -1.28 -8.44
N CYS A 91 -2.72 -0.88 -7.17
CA CYS A 91 -2.54 0.51 -6.77
C CYS A 91 -1.83 0.59 -5.43
N ILE A 92 -0.92 1.54 -5.30
CA ILE A 92 -0.20 1.82 -4.06
C ILE A 92 -0.58 3.22 -3.59
N VAL A 93 -0.98 3.33 -2.30
CA VAL A 93 -1.32 4.62 -1.69
C VAL A 93 -0.38 4.84 -0.51
N THR A 94 0.36 5.95 -0.53
CA THR A 94 1.21 6.30 0.61
C THR A 94 0.43 7.16 1.59
N PHE A 95 0.70 7.00 2.88
CA PHE A 95 0.07 7.83 3.90
C PHE A 95 1.05 8.15 5.01
N ASP A 96 0.89 9.34 5.60
CA ASP A 96 1.84 9.91 6.56
C ASP A 96 1.19 10.05 7.94
N THR A 97 0.32 9.12 8.29
CA THR A 97 -0.35 9.09 9.58
C THR A 97 -0.14 7.75 10.26
N LYS A 98 -0.32 7.73 11.58
CA LYS A 98 -0.23 6.48 12.34
C LYS A 98 -1.37 5.52 12.04
N SER A 99 -2.46 6.01 11.50
CA SER A 99 -3.68 5.25 11.29
C SER A 99 -4.15 5.39 9.85
N VAL A 100 -4.73 4.32 9.32
CA VAL A 100 -5.36 4.33 7.99
C VAL A 100 -6.82 4.79 8.03
N PHE A 101 -7.35 5.10 9.21
CA PHE A 101 -8.75 5.52 9.31
C PHE A 101 -9.10 6.68 8.38
N PRO A 102 -8.27 7.73 8.23
CA PRO A 102 -8.60 8.80 7.28
C PRO A 102 -8.66 8.33 5.82
N LEU A 103 -7.98 7.22 5.50
CA LEU A 103 -7.93 6.69 4.14
C LEU A 103 -9.17 5.84 3.83
N ILE A 104 -9.64 5.12 4.80
CA ILE A 104 -10.79 4.25 4.64
C ILE A 104 -12.04 4.90 5.20
#